data_bd95069bf89a45a90bc0b297ec2c3466
#
_entry.id   bd95069bf89a45a90bc0b297ec2c3466
#
_cell.length_a   1.000
_cell.length_b   1.000
_cell.length_c   1.000
_cell.angle_alpha   90.00
_cell.angle_beta   90.00
_cell.angle_gamma   90.00
#
_symmetry.space_group_name_H-M   'P 1'
#
loop_
_entity.id
_entity.type
_entity.pdbx_description
1 polymer ?
#
loop_
_entity_poly.entity_id
_entity_poly.type
_entity_poly.pdbx_seq_one_letter_code
_entity_poly.pdbx_strand_id
1 'polypeptide(L)'
;DPTTVFDVLADPAQHSLFDGSGTVKARISGPPRLYLGASFAMRMRMGAPYLVRNRVVEYDEDRLISWRHPLRHIWRYELTPVDGGTQVTESFDYARSPLAPVFERIGVPDHNHRSIEATLQQLKVLVESRATL
;
A
#
# COMPACT_ATOMS: atom_id res chain seq x y z
N ASP A 1 -10.91 0.68 -14.48
CA ASP A 1 -9.89 1.45 -15.19
C ASP A 1 -8.59 1.44 -14.39
N PRO A 2 -7.49 0.95 -14.94
CA PRO A 2 -6.22 0.89 -14.22
C PRO A 2 -5.70 2.28 -13.84
N THR A 3 -5.94 3.30 -14.63
CA THR A 3 -5.52 4.67 -14.29
C THR A 3 -6.22 5.17 -13.02
N THR A 4 -7.51 4.92 -12.87
CA THR A 4 -8.25 5.30 -11.66
C THR A 4 -7.69 4.59 -10.43
N VAL A 5 -7.41 3.30 -10.53
CA VAL A 5 -6.82 2.53 -9.43
C VAL A 5 -5.43 3.07 -9.10
N PHE A 6 -4.61 3.26 -10.12
CA PHE A 6 -3.23 3.71 -9.93
C PHE A 6 -3.15 5.10 -9.32
N ASP A 7 -4.05 6.02 -9.73
CA ASP A 7 -4.09 7.37 -9.18
C ASP A 7 -4.34 7.36 -7.67
N VAL A 8 -5.17 6.46 -7.19
CA VAL A 8 -5.41 6.30 -5.74
C VAL A 8 -4.16 5.76 -5.04
N LEU A 9 -3.52 4.74 -5.61
CA LEU A 9 -2.31 4.15 -5.02
C LEU A 9 -1.13 5.13 -5.01
N ALA A 10 -1.00 5.95 -6.05
CA ALA A 10 0.09 6.90 -6.19
C ALA A 10 -0.09 8.18 -5.36
N ASP A 11 -1.23 8.35 -4.72
CA ASP A 11 -1.50 9.52 -3.87
C ASP A 11 -1.41 9.11 -2.39
N PRO A 12 -0.31 9.43 -1.70
CA PRO A 12 -0.14 9.01 -0.31
C PRO A 12 -1.19 9.58 0.64
N ALA A 13 -1.82 10.71 0.29
CA ALA A 13 -2.89 11.29 1.11
C ALA A 13 -4.14 10.40 1.14
N GLN A 14 -4.29 9.47 0.20
CA GLN A 14 -5.43 8.57 0.13
C GLN A 14 -5.18 7.21 0.77
N HIS A 15 -3.95 6.91 1.20
CA HIS A 15 -3.63 5.60 1.76
C HIS A 15 -4.46 5.27 3.00
N SER A 16 -4.78 6.25 3.84
CA SER A 16 -5.63 6.02 5.01
C SER A 16 -7.07 5.65 4.65
N LEU A 17 -7.53 5.98 3.43
CA LEU A 17 -8.90 5.70 2.99
C LEU A 17 -9.12 4.25 2.63
N PHE A 18 -8.09 3.55 2.18
CA PHE A 18 -8.22 2.14 1.78
C PHE A 18 -7.40 1.18 2.65
N ASP A 19 -6.58 1.66 3.58
CA ASP A 19 -5.81 0.78 4.45
C ASP A 19 -6.71 -0.04 5.36
N GLY A 20 -6.68 -1.35 5.20
CA GLY A 20 -7.49 -2.28 5.99
C GLY A 20 -6.87 -2.69 7.30
N SER A 21 -5.60 -2.32 7.56
CA SER A 21 -4.94 -2.62 8.83
C SER A 21 -5.41 -1.74 9.98
N GLY A 22 -5.97 -0.56 9.65
CA GLY A 22 -6.35 0.44 10.64
C GLY A 22 -5.16 1.18 11.26
N THR A 23 -3.93 0.93 10.78
CA THR A 23 -2.73 1.55 11.33
C THR A 23 -2.33 2.83 10.61
N VAL A 24 -2.67 2.99 9.34
CA VAL A 24 -2.36 4.20 8.57
C VAL A 24 -3.38 5.28 8.87
N LYS A 25 -2.95 6.42 9.37
CA LYS A 25 -3.85 7.50 9.80
C LYS A 25 -3.81 8.73 8.90
N ALA A 26 -2.62 9.19 8.48
CA ALA A 26 -2.51 10.39 7.68
C ALA A 26 -1.15 10.48 7.01
N ARG A 27 -1.09 11.21 5.88
CA ARG A 27 0.18 11.61 5.29
C ARG A 27 0.77 12.76 6.12
N ILE A 28 2.04 12.63 6.50
CA ILE A 28 2.79 13.69 7.18
C ILE A 28 3.61 14.49 6.17
N SER A 29 4.26 13.82 5.22
CA SER A 29 5.06 14.47 4.18
C SER A 29 5.13 13.60 2.95
N GLY A 30 5.54 14.20 1.84
CA GLY A 30 5.70 13.52 0.56
C GLY A 30 5.08 14.31 -0.58
N PRO A 31 5.36 13.93 -1.82
CA PRO A 31 4.77 14.59 -2.98
C PRO A 31 3.27 14.28 -3.08
N PRO A 32 2.50 15.14 -3.79
CA PRO A 32 1.08 14.85 -4.01
C PRO A 32 0.85 13.60 -4.85
N ARG A 33 1.82 13.24 -5.69
CA ARG A 33 1.81 11.99 -6.46
C ARG A 33 3.17 11.31 -6.35
N LEU A 34 3.18 10.03 -6.03
CA LEU A 34 4.40 9.25 -5.89
C LEU A 34 5.07 9.02 -7.25
N TYR A 35 6.38 8.87 -7.24
CA TYR A 35 7.23 8.55 -8.38
C TYR A 35 8.40 7.68 -7.90
N LEU A 36 9.15 7.10 -8.82
CA LEU A 36 10.29 6.24 -8.47
C LEU A 36 11.30 7.03 -7.63
N GLY A 37 11.65 6.49 -6.48
CA GLY A 37 12.57 7.14 -5.55
C GLY A 37 11.93 8.14 -4.60
N ALA A 38 10.65 8.44 -4.76
CA ALA A 38 9.94 9.34 -3.86
C ALA A 38 9.90 8.78 -2.44
N SER A 39 10.11 9.65 -1.46
CA SER A 39 9.92 9.31 -0.05
C SER A 39 8.66 9.98 0.47
N PHE A 40 7.93 9.26 1.33
CA PHE A 40 6.76 9.81 1.98
C PHE A 40 6.68 9.28 3.41
N ALA A 41 6.17 10.13 4.31
CA ALA A 41 6.00 9.77 5.71
C ALA A 41 4.53 9.72 6.05
N MET A 42 4.14 8.68 6.79
CA MET A 42 2.79 8.44 7.20
C MET A 42 2.70 8.41 8.72
N ARG A 43 1.63 9.00 9.27
CA ARG A 43 1.28 8.80 10.66
C ARG A 43 0.62 7.45 10.80
N MET A 44 1.19 6.63 11.66
CA MET A 44 0.70 5.29 11.94
C MET A 44 0.23 5.21 13.39
N ARG A 45 -0.63 4.25 13.68
CA ARG A 45 -1.04 3.96 15.05
C ARG A 45 -1.22 2.46 15.25
N MET A 46 -0.46 1.93 16.20
CA MET A 46 -0.59 0.55 16.65
C MET A 46 -0.36 0.57 18.16
N GLY A 47 -1.45 0.74 18.94
CA GLY A 47 -1.37 1.01 20.38
C GLY A 47 -0.94 2.44 20.67
N ALA A 48 0.18 2.90 20.13
CA ALA A 48 0.70 4.25 20.25
C ALA A 48 0.96 4.86 18.86
N PRO A 49 0.89 6.20 18.72
CA PRO A 49 1.22 6.83 17.44
C PRO A 49 2.72 6.72 17.13
N TYR A 50 3.04 6.54 15.85
CA TYR A 50 4.42 6.53 15.35
C TYR A 50 4.45 6.99 13.90
N LEU A 51 5.65 7.32 13.42
CA LEU A 51 5.85 7.74 12.04
C LEU A 51 6.61 6.67 11.28
N VAL A 52 6.22 6.44 10.03
CA VAL A 52 6.91 5.55 9.11
C VAL A 52 7.24 6.33 7.85
N ARG A 53 8.50 6.25 7.43
CA ARG A 53 8.96 6.82 6.16
C ARG A 53 9.20 5.69 5.16
N ASN A 54 8.46 5.74 4.07
CA ASN A 54 8.56 4.76 2.98
C ASN A 54 9.22 5.40 1.77
N ARG A 55 9.81 4.57 0.92
CA ARG A 55 10.39 5.00 -0.34
C ARG A 55 9.88 4.13 -1.48
N VAL A 56 9.44 4.76 -2.56
CA VAL A 56 9.01 4.04 -3.76
C VAL A 56 10.23 3.41 -4.44
N VAL A 57 10.22 2.10 -4.59
CA VAL A 57 11.33 1.32 -5.13
C VAL A 57 11.01 0.65 -6.47
N GLU A 58 9.73 0.54 -6.83
CA GLU A 58 9.29 0.07 -8.13
C GLU A 58 8.17 0.97 -8.61
N TYR A 59 8.19 1.35 -9.88
CA TYR A 59 7.17 2.23 -10.46
C TYR A 59 7.05 1.97 -11.95
N ASP A 60 5.87 1.57 -12.39
CA ASP A 60 5.49 1.45 -13.79
C ASP A 60 4.05 1.95 -13.89
N GLU A 61 3.85 3.09 -14.55
CA GLU A 61 2.57 3.79 -14.60
C GLU A 61 1.42 2.86 -14.97
N ASP A 62 0.34 2.89 -14.18
CA ASP A 62 -0.88 2.09 -14.34
C ASP A 62 -0.68 0.57 -14.20
N ARG A 63 0.50 0.09 -13.80
CA ARG A 63 0.80 -1.34 -13.72
C ARG A 63 1.41 -1.79 -12.41
N LEU A 64 2.34 -1.01 -11.84
CA LEU A 64 3.13 -1.47 -10.71
C LEU A 64 3.57 -0.29 -9.87
N ILE A 65 3.36 -0.39 -8.57
CA ILE A 65 3.96 0.51 -7.59
C ILE A 65 4.27 -0.27 -6.33
N SER A 66 5.45 -0.05 -5.79
CA SER A 66 5.83 -0.62 -4.49
C SER A 66 6.64 0.37 -3.69
N TRP A 67 6.57 0.24 -2.37
CA TRP A 67 7.38 1.05 -1.47
C TRP A 67 7.99 0.19 -0.38
N ARG A 68 9.19 0.61 0.04
CA ARG A 68 9.98 -0.09 1.04
C ARG A 68 9.90 0.63 2.38
N HIS A 69 9.62 -0.14 3.40
CA HIS A 69 9.66 0.29 4.80
C HIS A 69 11.12 0.36 5.29
N PRO A 70 11.45 1.17 6.33
CA PRO A 70 12.80 1.18 6.90
C PRO A 70 13.33 -0.18 7.35
N LEU A 71 12.45 -1.12 7.71
CA LEU A 71 12.83 -2.49 8.05
C LEU A 71 13.03 -3.39 6.83
N ARG A 72 13.07 -2.81 5.63
CA ARG A 72 13.37 -3.45 4.35
C ARG A 72 12.28 -4.37 3.82
N HIS A 73 11.11 -4.46 4.43
CA HIS A 73 9.99 -5.12 3.79
C HIS A 73 9.34 -4.20 2.75
N ILE A 74 8.71 -4.82 1.75
CA ILE A 74 8.15 -4.13 0.59
C ILE A 74 6.68 -4.42 0.49
N TRP A 75 5.88 -3.37 0.33
CA TRP A 75 4.47 -3.45 -0.06
C TRP A 75 4.39 -3.19 -1.56
N ARG A 76 3.77 -4.11 -2.29
CA ARG A 76 3.70 -4.06 -3.75
C ARG A 76 2.27 -4.19 -4.22
N TYR A 77 1.89 -3.34 -5.17
CA TYR A 77 0.60 -3.41 -5.87
C TYR A 77 0.86 -3.59 -7.36
N GLU A 78 0.30 -4.64 -7.93
CA GLU A 78 0.38 -4.95 -9.35
C GLU A 78 -1.01 -4.91 -9.96
N LEU A 79 -1.15 -4.25 -11.11
CA LEU A 79 -2.40 -4.09 -11.82
C LEU A 79 -2.34 -4.86 -13.13
N THR A 80 -3.32 -5.73 -13.36
CA THR A 80 -3.43 -6.53 -14.57
C THR A 80 -4.78 -6.26 -15.22
N PRO A 81 -4.83 -5.82 -16.48
CA PRO A 81 -6.10 -5.65 -17.20
C PRO A 81 -6.82 -6.99 -17.33
N VAL A 82 -8.13 -6.97 -17.07
CA VAL A 82 -9.02 -8.12 -17.26
C VAL A 82 -10.29 -7.63 -17.94
N ASP A 83 -11.13 -8.56 -18.41
CA ASP A 83 -12.40 -8.20 -19.03
C ASP A 83 -13.27 -7.43 -18.03
N GLY A 84 -13.66 -6.22 -18.39
CA GLY A 84 -14.53 -5.38 -17.58
C GLY A 84 -13.85 -4.65 -16.43
N GLY A 85 -12.50 -4.71 -16.32
CA GLY A 85 -11.85 -4.00 -15.22
C GLY A 85 -10.36 -4.27 -15.06
N THR A 86 -9.92 -4.19 -13.82
CA THR A 86 -8.52 -4.36 -13.45
C THR A 86 -8.43 -5.32 -12.27
N GLN A 87 -7.54 -6.30 -12.38
CA GLN A 87 -7.17 -7.16 -11.27
C GLN A 87 -6.04 -6.49 -10.49
N VAL A 88 -6.23 -6.30 -9.19
CA VAL A 88 -5.21 -5.73 -8.30
C VAL A 88 -4.65 -6.85 -7.44
N THR A 89 -3.33 -6.99 -7.46
CA THR A 89 -2.61 -7.94 -6.62
C THR A 89 -1.76 -7.15 -5.64
N GLU A 90 -1.99 -7.35 -4.36
CA GLU A 90 -1.17 -6.77 -3.30
C GLU A 90 -0.30 -7.85 -2.68
N SER A 91 0.97 -7.54 -2.45
CA SER A 91 1.90 -8.47 -1.80
C SER A 91 2.74 -7.75 -0.76
N PHE A 92 3.13 -8.53 0.26
CA PHE A 92 4.02 -8.09 1.32
C PHE A 92 5.27 -8.97 1.27
N ASP A 93 6.38 -8.38 0.82
CA ASP A 93 7.66 -9.08 0.71
C ASP A 93 8.55 -8.69 1.89
N TYR A 94 8.78 -9.62 2.81
CA TYR A 94 9.61 -9.41 3.98
C TYR A 94 10.91 -10.23 3.94
N ALA A 95 11.20 -10.91 2.83
CA ALA A 95 12.35 -11.81 2.72
C ALA A 95 13.69 -11.11 2.95
N ARG A 96 13.78 -9.82 2.59
CA ARG A 96 14.99 -9.02 2.77
C ARG A 96 15.06 -8.29 4.10
N SER A 97 14.02 -8.39 4.92
CA SER A 97 14.03 -7.77 6.24
C SER A 97 14.94 -8.56 7.17
N PRO A 98 15.81 -7.89 7.95
CA PRO A 98 16.61 -8.59 8.97
C PRO A 98 15.74 -9.18 10.08
N LEU A 99 14.48 -8.74 10.18
CA LEU A 99 13.52 -9.23 11.17
C LEU A 99 12.58 -10.31 10.63
N ALA A 100 12.84 -10.85 9.41
CA ALA A 100 11.95 -11.84 8.80
C ALA A 100 11.63 -13.02 9.74
N PRO A 101 12.61 -13.65 10.42
CA PRO A 101 12.30 -14.74 11.36
C PRO A 101 11.43 -14.29 12.53
N VAL A 102 11.61 -13.05 12.99
CA VAL A 102 10.80 -12.49 14.07
C VAL A 102 9.36 -12.28 13.60
N PHE A 103 9.19 -11.73 12.39
CA PHE A 103 7.87 -11.54 11.79
C PHE A 103 7.10 -12.85 11.70
N GLU A 104 7.74 -13.92 11.25
CA GLU A 104 7.11 -15.23 11.15
C GLU A 104 6.68 -15.75 12.52
N ARG A 105 7.55 -15.60 13.52
CA ARG A 105 7.30 -16.10 14.89
C ARG A 105 6.12 -15.41 15.56
N ILE A 106 5.95 -14.10 15.37
CA ILE A 106 4.88 -13.34 16.01
C ILE A 106 3.61 -13.24 15.15
N GLY A 107 3.55 -13.94 14.02
CA GLY A 107 2.36 -14.01 13.19
C GLY A 107 2.11 -12.80 12.31
N VAL A 108 3.12 -11.98 12.02
CA VAL A 108 3.00 -10.82 11.14
C VAL A 108 2.49 -11.20 9.74
N PRO A 109 3.00 -12.28 9.09
CA PRO A 109 2.46 -12.65 7.78
C PRO A 109 0.96 -12.93 7.79
N ASP A 110 0.44 -13.64 8.78
CA ASP A 110 -1.00 -13.92 8.89
C ASP A 110 -1.80 -12.66 9.15
N HIS A 111 -1.31 -11.78 10.03
CA HIS A 111 -1.93 -10.48 10.29
C HIS A 111 -1.96 -9.64 9.02
N ASN A 112 -0.87 -9.57 8.27
CA ASN A 112 -0.79 -8.79 7.03
C ASN A 112 -1.67 -9.38 5.93
N HIS A 113 -1.82 -10.71 5.87
CA HIS A 113 -2.73 -11.34 4.92
C HIS A 113 -4.16 -10.86 5.14
N ARG A 114 -4.63 -10.84 6.38
CA ARG A 114 -5.96 -10.33 6.71
C ARG A 114 -6.10 -8.84 6.41
N SER A 115 -5.04 -8.05 6.69
CA SER A 115 -5.01 -6.62 6.37
C SER A 115 -5.05 -6.38 4.88
N ILE A 116 -4.35 -7.18 4.09
CA ILE A 116 -4.37 -7.11 2.62
C ILE A 116 -5.78 -7.38 2.10
N GLU A 117 -6.45 -8.41 2.58
CA GLU A 117 -7.82 -8.71 2.16
C GLU A 117 -8.75 -7.52 2.42
N ALA A 118 -8.68 -6.93 3.61
CA ALA A 118 -9.48 -5.77 3.97
C ALA A 118 -9.11 -4.54 3.13
N THR A 119 -7.82 -4.33 2.88
CA THR A 119 -7.31 -3.22 2.06
C THR A 119 -7.83 -3.33 0.63
N LEU A 120 -7.73 -4.50 0.02
CA LEU A 120 -8.20 -4.71 -1.35
C LEU A 120 -9.71 -4.49 -1.46
N GLN A 121 -10.48 -4.90 -0.47
CA GLN A 121 -11.90 -4.69 -0.45
C GLN A 121 -12.25 -3.20 -0.36
N GLN A 122 -11.57 -2.46 0.52
CA GLN A 122 -11.77 -1.02 0.67
C GLN A 122 -11.31 -0.25 -0.57
N LEU A 123 -10.19 -0.65 -1.18
CA LEU A 123 -9.70 -0.07 -2.42
C LEU A 123 -10.72 -0.25 -3.54
N LYS A 124 -11.29 -1.43 -3.66
CA LYS A 124 -12.32 -1.72 -4.66
C LYS A 124 -13.52 -0.79 -4.49
N VAL A 125 -14.04 -0.67 -3.28
CA VAL A 125 -15.18 0.21 -2.98
C VAL A 125 -14.85 1.66 -3.33
N LEU A 126 -13.68 2.15 -2.94
CA LEU A 126 -13.25 3.52 -3.20
C LEU A 126 -13.16 3.82 -4.70
N VAL A 127 -12.51 2.94 -5.46
CA VAL A 127 -12.32 3.12 -6.90
C VAL A 127 -13.63 3.02 -7.65
N GLU A 128 -14.47 2.05 -7.33
CA GLU A 128 -15.78 1.88 -7.98
C GLU A 128 -16.72 3.06 -7.70
N SER A 129 -16.66 3.63 -6.51
CA SER A 129 -17.45 4.82 -6.19
C SER A 129 -17.05 6.03 -7.03
N ARG A 130 -15.79 6.14 -7.40
CA ARG A 130 -15.28 7.23 -8.26
C ARG A 130 -15.63 7.00 -9.73
N ALA A 131 -15.72 5.75 -10.16
CA ALA A 131 -16.07 5.43 -11.54
C ALA A 131 -17.52 5.77 -11.87
N THR A 132 -18.40 5.91 -10.87
CA THR A 132 -19.81 6.26 -11.06
C THR A 132 -20.08 7.77 -11.01
N LEU A 133 -19.06 8.54 -10.75
CA LEU A 133 -19.14 10.02 -10.79
C LEU A 133 -18.79 10.52 -12.22
#